data_03cdfd48a96b95f65fb68126257161b8
#
_entry.id   03cdfd48a96b95f65fb68126257161b8
#
_cell.length_a   1.000
_cell.length_b   1.000
_cell.length_c   1.000
_cell.angle_alpha   90.00
_cell.angle_beta   90.00
_cell.angle_gamma   90.00
#
_symmetry.space_group_name_H-M   'P 1'
#
loop_
_entity.id
_entity.type
_entity.pdbx_description
1 polymer ?
#
loop_
_entity_poly.entity_id
_entity_poly.type
_entity_poly.pdbx_seq_one_letter_code
_entity_poly.pdbx_strand_id
1 'polypeptide(L)'
;VLGKDHPDVAKQLNNLALLCQNQGKYEEVEYYYRRALEIYESRLGPDDPNVAKTKNNLASCYLKQGKYKEAETLYKDILTRAHEKEFGSVNGTFPNIF
;
A
#
# COMPACT_ATOMS: atom_id res chain seq x y z
N VAL A 1 15.72 -5.97 -20.61
CA VAL A 1 14.51 -5.18 -20.46
C VAL A 1 13.64 -5.77 -19.36
N LEU A 2 13.25 -4.92 -18.43
CA LEU A 2 12.44 -5.35 -17.32
C LEU A 2 11.00 -5.58 -17.75
N GLY A 3 10.38 -6.63 -17.24
CA GLY A 3 8.97 -6.88 -17.48
C GLY A 3 8.09 -5.86 -16.79
N LYS A 4 6.84 -5.79 -17.21
CA LYS A 4 5.87 -4.84 -16.65
C LYS A 4 5.66 -5.03 -15.16
N ASP A 5 5.85 -6.26 -14.68
CA ASP A 5 5.58 -6.61 -13.28
C ASP A 5 6.86 -6.79 -12.46
N HIS A 6 7.96 -6.22 -12.90
CA HIS A 6 9.21 -6.32 -12.17
C HIS A 6 9.20 -5.36 -10.97
N PRO A 7 9.74 -5.77 -9.81
CA PRO A 7 9.79 -4.86 -8.63
C PRO A 7 10.48 -3.53 -8.89
N ASP A 8 11.43 -3.48 -9.80
CA ASP A 8 12.08 -2.21 -10.16
C ASP A 8 11.10 -1.25 -10.82
N VAL A 9 10.15 -1.78 -11.58
CA VAL A 9 9.08 -0.96 -12.18
C VAL A 9 8.20 -0.40 -11.07
N ALA A 10 7.87 -1.22 -10.08
CA ALA A 10 7.08 -0.77 -8.94
C ALA A 10 7.79 0.36 -8.18
N LYS A 11 9.10 0.24 -8.02
CA LYS A 11 9.89 1.28 -7.36
C LYS A 11 9.83 2.59 -8.14
N GLN A 12 9.93 2.52 -9.45
CA GLN A 12 9.82 3.71 -10.30
C GLN A 12 8.42 4.32 -10.19
N LEU A 13 7.40 3.48 -10.15
CA LEU A 13 6.03 3.97 -9.99
C LEU A 13 5.84 4.69 -8.66
N ASN A 14 6.45 4.18 -7.59
CA ASN A 14 6.42 4.86 -6.29
C ASN A 14 7.06 6.24 -6.37
N ASN A 15 8.21 6.33 -7.02
CA ASN A 15 8.92 7.60 -7.19
C ASN A 15 8.10 8.60 -8.00
N LEU A 16 7.50 8.11 -9.08
CA LEU A 16 6.66 8.94 -9.93
C LEU A 16 5.43 9.43 -9.16
N ALA A 17 4.85 8.57 -8.34
CA ALA A 17 3.72 8.94 -7.52
C ALA A 17 4.07 10.07 -6.55
N LEU A 18 5.26 10.00 -5.94
CA LEU A 18 5.71 11.06 -5.02
C LEU A 18 5.83 12.40 -5.75
N LEU A 19 6.36 12.38 -6.96
CA LEU A 19 6.47 13.60 -7.75
C LEU A 19 5.10 14.18 -8.08
N CYS A 20 4.16 13.32 -8.49
CA CYS A 20 2.81 13.77 -8.80
C CYS A 20 2.09 14.28 -7.55
N GLN A 21 2.35 13.65 -6.41
CA GLN A 21 1.75 14.09 -5.15
C GLN A 21 2.18 15.51 -4.81
N ASN A 22 3.45 15.82 -5.02
CA ASN A 22 3.95 17.17 -4.79
C ASN A 22 3.33 18.20 -5.71
N GLN A 23 2.81 17.75 -6.85
CA GLN A 23 2.13 18.62 -7.82
C GLN A 23 0.62 18.68 -7.59
N GLY A 24 0.12 17.94 -6.62
CA GLY A 24 -1.32 17.90 -6.32
C GLY A 24 -2.14 17.02 -7.24
N LYS A 25 -1.50 16.19 -8.05
CA LYS A 25 -2.18 15.32 -9.01
C LYS A 25 -2.57 13.99 -8.37
N TYR A 26 -3.47 14.04 -7.40
CA TYR A 26 -3.76 12.89 -6.56
C TYR A 26 -4.37 11.69 -7.29
N GLU A 27 -5.13 11.92 -8.36
CA GLU A 27 -5.71 10.81 -9.12
C GLU A 27 -4.61 9.99 -9.80
N GLU A 28 -3.59 10.66 -10.34
CA GLU A 28 -2.45 9.98 -10.93
C GLU A 28 -1.63 9.27 -9.86
N VAL A 29 -1.45 9.89 -8.71
CA VAL A 29 -0.74 9.31 -7.58
C VAL A 29 -1.40 8.01 -7.16
N GLU A 30 -2.71 8.03 -7.03
CA GLU A 30 -3.48 6.85 -6.65
C GLU A 30 -3.25 5.72 -7.66
N TYR A 31 -3.32 6.00 -8.93
CA TYR A 31 -3.10 5.02 -9.98
C TYR A 31 -1.70 4.38 -9.87
N TYR A 32 -0.69 5.21 -9.72
CA TYR A 32 0.68 4.71 -9.66
C TYR A 32 0.94 3.85 -8.42
N TYR A 33 0.42 4.25 -7.27
CA TYR A 33 0.57 3.44 -6.07
C TYR A 33 -0.18 2.12 -6.17
N ARG A 34 -1.38 2.13 -6.74
CA ARG A 34 -2.14 0.90 -6.92
C ARG A 34 -1.42 -0.07 -7.84
N ARG A 35 -0.84 0.46 -8.91
CA ARG A 35 -0.08 -0.36 -9.84
C ARG A 35 1.17 -0.94 -9.16
N ALA A 36 1.90 -0.11 -8.43
CA ALA A 36 3.07 -0.56 -7.69
C ALA A 36 2.70 -1.64 -6.67
N LEU A 37 1.58 -1.45 -5.99
CA LEU A 37 1.11 -2.41 -5.01
C LEU A 37 0.83 -3.77 -5.64
N GLU A 38 0.15 -3.80 -6.78
CA GLU A 38 -0.11 -5.03 -7.51
C GLU A 38 1.18 -5.79 -7.83
N ILE A 39 2.18 -5.06 -8.30
CA ILE A 39 3.47 -5.65 -8.66
C ILE A 39 4.15 -6.25 -7.43
N TYR A 40 4.23 -5.47 -6.36
CA TYR A 40 4.87 -5.95 -5.14
C TYR A 40 4.15 -7.17 -4.55
N GLU A 41 2.83 -7.13 -4.51
CA GLU A 41 2.07 -8.26 -3.97
C GLU A 41 2.25 -9.53 -4.78
N SER A 42 2.27 -9.41 -6.10
CA SER A 42 2.40 -10.57 -6.96
C SER A 42 3.82 -11.13 -7.00
N ARG A 43 4.82 -10.26 -6.87
CA ARG A 43 6.21 -10.70 -6.99
C ARG A 43 6.88 -11.01 -5.65
N LEU A 44 6.56 -10.24 -4.62
CA LEU A 44 7.23 -10.34 -3.33
C LEU A 44 6.34 -10.93 -2.23
N GLY A 45 5.05 -11.03 -2.50
CA GLY A 45 4.10 -11.56 -1.53
C GLY A 45 3.46 -10.48 -0.67
N PRO A 46 2.28 -10.76 -0.12
CA PRO A 46 1.50 -9.75 0.61
C PRO A 46 2.13 -9.29 1.93
N ASP A 47 3.09 -10.04 2.44
CA ASP A 47 3.73 -9.69 3.72
C ASP A 47 5.06 -8.96 3.56
N ASP A 48 5.43 -8.65 2.34
CA ASP A 48 6.69 -7.95 2.09
C ASP A 48 6.60 -6.51 2.60
N PRO A 49 7.69 -5.98 3.20
CA PRO A 49 7.71 -4.60 3.69
C PRO A 49 7.35 -3.56 2.64
N ASN A 50 7.70 -3.81 1.38
CA ASN A 50 7.36 -2.89 0.30
C ASN A 50 5.86 -2.80 0.07
N VAL A 51 5.15 -3.91 0.29
CA VAL A 51 3.68 -3.92 0.19
C VAL A 51 3.08 -3.02 1.25
N ALA A 52 3.49 -3.19 2.50
CA ALA A 52 2.98 -2.38 3.60
C ALA A 52 3.30 -0.90 3.40
N LYS A 53 4.51 -0.61 2.96
CA LYS A 53 4.93 0.77 2.69
C LYS A 53 4.08 1.41 1.60
N THR A 54 3.84 0.67 0.52
CA THR A 54 3.04 1.19 -0.59
C THR A 54 1.59 1.40 -0.18
N LYS A 55 1.02 0.47 0.60
CA LYS A 55 -0.33 0.64 1.14
C LYS A 55 -0.43 1.88 2.01
N ASN A 56 0.58 2.12 2.85
CA ASN A 56 0.61 3.29 3.70
C ASN A 56 0.64 4.57 2.86
N ASN A 57 1.45 4.59 1.83
CA ASN A 57 1.52 5.74 0.91
C ASN A 57 0.20 5.96 0.19
N LEU A 58 -0.43 4.89 -0.25
CA LEU A 58 -1.73 4.98 -0.92
C LEU A 58 -2.80 5.49 0.04
N ALA A 59 -2.81 5.01 1.27
CA ALA A 59 -3.76 5.47 2.28
C ALA A 59 -3.58 6.96 2.55
N SER A 60 -2.34 7.42 2.63
CA SER A 60 -2.05 8.84 2.81
C SER A 60 -2.60 9.66 1.64
N CYS A 61 -2.47 9.13 0.41
CA CYS A 61 -3.01 9.78 -0.78
C CYS A 61 -4.54 9.90 -0.69
N TYR A 62 -5.20 8.85 -0.23
CA TYR A 62 -6.65 8.88 -0.03
C TYR A 62 -7.05 9.94 0.98
N LEU A 63 -6.30 10.06 2.08
CA LEU A 63 -6.57 11.08 3.08
C LEU A 63 -6.51 12.48 2.49
N LYS A 64 -5.54 12.73 1.64
CA LYS A 64 -5.38 14.04 1.01
C LYS A 64 -6.52 14.36 0.05
N GLN A 65 -7.16 13.33 -0.48
CA GLN A 65 -8.32 13.50 -1.35
C GLN A 65 -9.64 13.53 -0.58
N GLY A 66 -9.61 13.32 0.73
CA GLY A 66 -10.82 13.22 1.54
C GLY A 66 -11.49 11.86 1.45
N LYS A 67 -10.83 10.87 0.89
CA LYS A 67 -11.37 9.51 0.78
C LYS A 67 -11.06 8.73 2.05
N TYR A 68 -11.72 9.10 3.13
CA TYR A 68 -11.40 8.57 4.46
C TYR A 68 -11.70 7.09 4.63
N LYS A 69 -12.76 6.59 4.02
CA LYS A 69 -13.12 5.19 4.12
C LYS A 69 -12.07 4.29 3.47
N GLU A 70 -11.62 4.69 2.30
CA GLU A 70 -10.59 3.92 1.59
C GLU A 70 -9.28 3.92 2.37
N ALA A 71 -8.91 5.06 2.93
CA ALA A 71 -7.71 5.17 3.75
C ALA A 71 -7.83 4.30 4.99
N GLU A 72 -8.98 4.33 5.65
CA GLU A 72 -9.22 3.53 6.85
C GLU A 72 -9.08 2.04 6.55
N THR A 73 -9.65 1.60 5.44
CA THR A 73 -9.56 0.20 5.03
C THR A 73 -8.11 -0.25 4.86
N LEU A 74 -7.30 0.58 4.21
CA LEU A 74 -5.90 0.25 4.01
C LEU A 74 -5.12 0.22 5.32
N TYR A 75 -5.34 1.20 6.19
CA TYR A 75 -4.65 1.22 7.48
C TYR A 75 -5.02 0.01 8.33
N LYS A 76 -6.29 -0.36 8.33
CA LYS A 76 -6.73 -1.55 9.06
C LYS A 76 -6.08 -2.81 8.51
N ASP A 77 -5.98 -2.91 7.19
CA ASP A 77 -5.34 -4.06 6.55
C ASP A 77 -3.87 -4.16 6.94
N ILE A 78 -3.17 -3.04 6.94
CA ILE A 78 -1.77 -3.01 7.35
C ILE A 78 -1.60 -3.48 8.80
N LEU A 79 -2.43 -2.95 9.69
CA LEU A 79 -2.37 -3.30 11.10
C LEU A 79 -2.72 -4.76 11.34
N THR A 80 -3.72 -5.27 10.63
CA THR A 80 -4.13 -6.66 10.75
C THR A 80 -2.99 -7.60 10.33
N ARG A 81 -2.34 -7.30 9.21
CA ARG A 81 -1.23 -8.12 8.75
C ARG A 81 -0.04 -8.06 9.70
N ALA A 82 0.26 -6.88 10.22
CA ALA A 82 1.34 -6.72 11.18
C ALA A 82 1.06 -7.53 12.44
N HIS A 83 -0.19 -7.52 12.90
CA HIS A 83 -0.59 -8.28 14.08
C HIS A 83 -0.46 -9.79 13.82
N GLU A 84 -0.97 -10.26 12.69
CA GLU A 84 -0.87 -11.67 12.34
C GLU A 84 0.58 -12.14 12.21
N LYS A 85 1.41 -11.31 11.61
CA LYS A 85 2.82 -11.63 11.43
C LYS A 85 3.55 -11.73 12.76
N GLU A 86 3.22 -10.86 13.71
CA GLU A 86 3.87 -10.81 15.01
C GLU A 86 3.37 -11.90 15.95
N PHE A 87 2.08 -12.15 15.97
CA PHE A 87 1.46 -13.06 16.93
C PHE A 87 0.95 -14.37 16.31
N GLY A 88 1.10 -14.52 15.02
CA GLY A 88 0.58 -15.67 14.31
C GLY A 88 -0.92 -15.54 14.10
N SER A 89 -1.50 -16.61 13.55
CA SER A 89 -2.94 -16.63 13.29
C SER A 89 -3.70 -16.76 14.60
N VAL A 90 -4.50 -15.78 14.93
CA VAL A 90 -5.21 -15.71 16.21
C VAL A 90 -6.70 -15.89 16.01
N ASN A 91 -7.10 -16.96 15.46
CA ASN A 91 -8.50 -17.41 15.39
C ASN A 91 -9.60 -16.35 15.54
N GLY A 92 -9.45 -15.25 14.87
CA GLY A 92 -10.48 -14.22 14.88
C GLY A 92 -10.65 -13.47 16.16
N THR A 93 -9.89 -13.81 17.17
CA THR A 93 -9.98 -13.12 18.46
C THR A 93 -8.92 -12.02 18.49
N PHE A 94 -9.25 -10.92 17.88
CA PHE A 94 -8.35 -9.80 17.96
C PHE A 94 -8.59 -9.07 19.26
N PRO A 95 -7.55 -8.80 20.03
CA PRO A 95 -7.68 -7.85 21.11
C PRO A 95 -8.14 -6.55 20.49
N ASN A 96 -8.84 -5.75 21.23
CA ASN A 96 -9.37 -4.50 20.72
C ASN A 96 -8.23 -3.56 20.39
N ILE A 97 -7.71 -3.72 19.21
CA ILE A 97 -6.63 -2.89 18.71
C ILE A 97 -7.19 -1.57 18.17
N PHE A 98 -8.43 -1.60 17.83
CA PHE A 98 -9.10 -0.44 17.25
C PHE A 98 -10.17 0.09 18.16
#